data_7be87550c3e3480e8ea32cf6d572c6c1
#
_entry.id   7be87550c3e3480e8ea32cf6d572c6c1
#
_cell.length_a   1.000
_cell.length_b   1.000
_cell.length_c   1.000
_cell.angle_alpha   90.00
_cell.angle_beta   90.00
_cell.angle_gamma   90.00
#
_symmetry.space_group_name_H-M   'P 1'
#
loop_
_entity.id
_entity.type
_entity.pdbx_description
1 polymer ?
#
loop_
_entity_poly.entity_id
_entity_poly.type
_entity_poly.pdbx_seq_one_letter_code
_entity_poly.pdbx_strand_id
1 'polypeptide(L)'
;MKIFCRLALVLVLLLCAKPVKCLGNRQYHGGRKMSSGDNNQDLVTSLPGQPHTDFKHFAGYVTVNETNGRALFYWFYEAVNNPQEKPLVLWLNGGPGCSSVGYGATQEIGPFLVDTNGQGLKYNNFSWNREANILFVESPVGVGFSYSNTTSDYEHLGDDFTANDAYKFLHKWFLKFPSYRTRTFYIAGESYAGKYVPELAELIVDRNMDASLHINLKGILVGSYII
;
A
#
# COMPACT_ATOMS: atom_id res chain seq x y z
N MET A 1 26.62 -19.47 11.39
CA MET A 1 25.96 -18.24 10.94
C MET A 1 25.11 -18.42 9.67
N LYS A 2 25.51 -19.24 8.67
CA LYS A 2 24.75 -19.46 7.41
C LYS A 2 23.49 -20.35 7.56
N ILE A 3 23.39 -21.20 8.56
CA ILE A 3 22.25 -22.10 8.79
C ILE A 3 21.08 -21.36 9.47
N PHE A 4 21.35 -20.43 10.37
CA PHE A 4 20.32 -19.64 11.04
C PHE A 4 19.56 -18.69 10.09
N CYS A 5 20.25 -18.13 9.09
CA CYS A 5 19.63 -17.23 8.11
C CYS A 5 18.67 -17.99 7.17
N ARG A 6 18.96 -19.28 6.84
CA ARG A 6 18.07 -20.12 6.01
C ARG A 6 16.82 -20.59 6.77
N LEU A 7 16.91 -20.84 8.08
CA LEU A 7 15.75 -21.20 8.88
C LEU A 7 14.80 -19.99 9.10
N ALA A 8 15.33 -18.79 9.28
CA ALA A 8 14.52 -17.58 9.41
C ALA A 8 13.76 -17.25 8.11
N LEU A 9 14.40 -17.43 6.94
CA LEU A 9 13.77 -17.21 5.64
C LEU A 9 12.63 -18.22 5.36
N VAL A 10 12.82 -19.49 5.73
CA VAL A 10 11.79 -20.53 5.60
C VAL A 10 10.63 -20.29 6.56
N LEU A 11 10.88 -19.75 7.76
CA LEU A 11 9.83 -19.45 8.74
C LEU A 11 8.95 -18.27 8.28
N VAL A 12 9.53 -17.23 7.68
CA VAL A 12 8.80 -16.09 7.10
C VAL A 12 7.92 -16.54 5.94
N LEU A 13 8.41 -17.44 5.06
CA LEU A 13 7.63 -18.00 3.96
C LEU A 13 6.46 -18.87 4.45
N LEU A 14 6.62 -19.60 5.55
CA LEU A 14 5.57 -20.44 6.13
C LEU A 14 4.49 -19.64 6.87
N LEU A 15 4.82 -18.44 7.37
CA LEU A 15 3.85 -17.56 8.03
C LEU A 15 2.93 -16.85 7.01
N CYS A 16 3.44 -16.52 5.82
CA CYS A 16 2.62 -15.98 4.72
C CYS A 16 1.71 -17.03 4.06
N ALA A 17 2.02 -18.32 4.19
CA ALA A 17 1.29 -19.40 3.51
C ALA A 17 0.04 -19.93 4.26
N LYS A 18 -0.29 -19.41 5.43
CA LYS A 18 -1.53 -19.82 6.12
C LYS A 18 -2.72 -19.03 5.57
N PRO A 19 -3.75 -19.69 4.99
CA PRO A 19 -4.94 -19.00 4.55
C PRO A 19 -5.64 -18.38 5.77
N VAL A 20 -5.70 -17.06 5.81
CA VAL A 20 -6.54 -16.33 6.76
C VAL A 20 -7.99 -16.59 6.35
N LYS A 21 -8.72 -17.40 7.13
CA LYS A 21 -10.17 -17.52 6.98
C LYS A 21 -10.80 -16.18 7.33
N CYS A 22 -11.24 -15.45 6.32
CA CYS A 22 -12.04 -14.25 6.52
C CYS A 22 -13.37 -14.63 7.20
N LEU A 23 -13.55 -14.16 8.44
CA LEU A 23 -14.83 -14.21 9.15
C LEU A 23 -15.65 -12.95 8.82
N GLY A 24 -16.80 -13.15 8.19
CA GLY A 24 -17.94 -12.27 8.34
C GLY A 24 -18.16 -11.19 7.30
N ASN A 25 -19.04 -11.47 6.35
CA ASN A 25 -19.75 -10.49 5.53
C ASN A 25 -20.43 -9.41 6.38
N ARG A 26 -19.89 -8.18 6.36
CA ARG A 26 -20.71 -6.99 6.62
C ARG A 26 -20.96 -6.28 5.28
N GLN A 27 -22.19 -6.33 4.82
CA GLN A 27 -22.66 -5.52 3.70
C GLN A 27 -22.55 -4.03 4.05
N TYR A 28 -21.64 -3.32 3.40
CA TYR A 28 -21.64 -1.86 3.38
C TYR A 28 -22.45 -1.38 2.17
N HIS A 29 -23.65 -0.88 2.44
CA HIS A 29 -24.44 -0.14 1.46
C HIS A 29 -24.00 1.32 1.48
N GLY A 30 -23.62 1.87 0.34
CA GLY A 30 -23.47 3.30 0.17
C GLY A 30 -22.45 3.72 -0.88
N GLY A 31 -22.77 3.54 -2.17
CA GLY A 31 -22.01 4.19 -3.25
C GLY A 31 -22.24 5.71 -3.21
N ARG A 32 -21.31 6.48 -2.66
CA ARG A 32 -21.25 7.93 -2.77
C ARG A 32 -20.36 8.30 -3.95
N LYS A 33 -20.85 9.11 -4.91
CA LYS A 33 -20.05 9.67 -5.99
C LYS A 33 -18.87 10.44 -5.39
N MET A 34 -17.64 10.07 -5.78
CA MET A 34 -16.42 10.79 -5.39
C MET A 34 -16.47 12.21 -5.96
N SER A 35 -16.43 13.22 -5.09
CA SER A 35 -16.04 14.58 -5.48
C SER A 35 -14.49 14.62 -5.54
N SER A 36 -13.93 15.12 -6.62
CA SER A 36 -12.50 15.31 -6.76
C SER A 36 -11.98 16.28 -5.70
N GLY A 37 -11.03 15.83 -4.87
CA GLY A 37 -10.29 16.70 -3.96
C GLY A 37 -10.66 16.68 -2.48
N ASP A 38 -11.57 15.79 -2.03
CA ASP A 38 -11.91 15.68 -0.59
C ASP A 38 -11.17 14.50 0.07
N ASN A 39 -9.91 14.74 0.44
CA ASN A 39 -9.10 13.79 1.22
C ASN A 39 -9.41 13.84 2.74
N ASN A 40 -10.20 14.81 3.19
CA ASN A 40 -10.52 14.96 4.62
C ASN A 40 -11.35 13.79 5.16
N GLN A 41 -12.11 13.09 4.29
CA GLN A 41 -12.90 11.93 4.70
C GLN A 41 -12.04 10.72 5.09
N ASP A 42 -10.80 10.63 4.59
CA ASP A 42 -9.88 9.53 4.87
C ASP A 42 -8.89 9.89 5.99
N LEU A 43 -8.94 11.12 6.52
CA LEU A 43 -8.06 11.53 7.61
C LEU A 43 -8.32 10.68 8.85
N VAL A 44 -7.29 10.00 9.32
CA VAL A 44 -7.31 9.26 10.59
C VAL A 44 -6.88 10.20 11.69
N THR A 45 -7.81 10.57 12.57
CA THR A 45 -7.54 11.51 13.66
C THR A 45 -6.82 10.86 14.85
N SER A 46 -7.11 9.59 15.09
CA SER A 46 -6.43 8.79 16.12
C SER A 46 -6.76 7.30 15.96
N LEU A 47 -5.85 6.44 16.40
CA LEU A 47 -6.06 5.00 16.57
C LEU A 47 -6.05 4.64 18.07
N PRO A 48 -6.67 3.53 18.48
CA PRO A 48 -6.57 3.03 19.82
C PRO A 48 -5.10 2.84 20.24
N GLY A 49 -4.70 3.49 21.33
CA GLY A 49 -3.32 3.42 21.82
C GLY A 49 -2.26 4.12 20.99
N GLN A 50 -2.67 4.97 20.03
CA GLN A 50 -1.73 5.73 19.21
C GLN A 50 -1.01 6.79 20.06
N PRO A 51 0.34 6.87 19.99
CA PRO A 51 1.07 8.00 20.55
C PRO A 51 0.76 9.30 19.81
N HIS A 52 0.96 10.44 20.43
CA HIS A 52 0.78 11.75 19.79
C HIS A 52 1.66 11.87 18.52
N THR A 53 1.13 12.43 17.44
CA THR A 53 1.85 12.63 16.18
C THR A 53 1.76 14.04 15.68
N ASP A 54 2.85 14.55 15.08
CA ASP A 54 2.91 15.84 14.41
C ASP A 54 2.70 15.73 12.89
N PHE A 55 2.47 14.52 12.38
CA PHE A 55 2.16 14.24 10.97
C PHE A 55 0.74 13.71 10.82
N LYS A 56 0.16 13.95 9.65
CA LYS A 56 -1.16 13.41 9.30
C LYS A 56 -1.02 12.03 8.68
N HIS A 57 -2.08 11.22 8.85
CA HIS A 57 -2.20 9.98 8.10
C HIS A 57 -3.64 9.74 7.66
N PHE A 58 -3.79 9.01 6.56
CA PHE A 58 -5.05 8.81 5.87
C PHE A 58 -5.22 7.33 5.54
N ALA A 59 -6.42 6.80 5.71
CA ALA A 59 -6.74 5.43 5.35
C ALA A 59 -8.08 5.37 4.63
N GLY A 60 -8.15 4.61 3.55
CA GLY A 60 -9.38 4.56 2.76
C GLY A 60 -9.27 3.65 1.56
N TYR A 61 -10.23 3.77 0.66
CA TYR A 61 -10.34 2.95 -0.53
C TYR A 61 -10.27 3.77 -1.81
N VAL A 62 -9.69 3.14 -2.83
CA VAL A 62 -9.77 3.61 -4.21
C VAL A 62 -10.38 2.49 -5.06
N THR A 63 -11.52 2.77 -5.71
CA THR A 63 -12.15 1.84 -6.63
C THR A 63 -11.34 1.76 -7.93
N VAL A 64 -10.85 0.58 -8.28
CA VAL A 64 -10.06 0.31 -9.49
C VAL A 64 -10.90 -0.27 -10.62
N ASN A 65 -12.07 -0.84 -10.30
CA ASN A 65 -13.06 -1.30 -11.28
C ASN A 65 -14.47 -1.11 -10.72
N GLU A 66 -15.22 -0.17 -11.28
CA GLU A 66 -16.58 0.16 -10.85
C GLU A 66 -17.58 -0.95 -11.17
N THR A 67 -17.41 -1.61 -12.32
CA THR A 67 -18.34 -2.67 -12.78
C THR A 67 -18.31 -3.86 -11.82
N ASN A 68 -17.10 -4.26 -11.41
CA ASN A 68 -16.91 -5.40 -10.50
C ASN A 68 -16.97 -4.99 -9.02
N GLY A 69 -17.02 -3.70 -8.72
CA GLY A 69 -16.95 -3.17 -7.37
C GLY A 69 -15.62 -3.49 -6.69
N ARG A 70 -14.51 -3.52 -7.48
CA ARG A 70 -13.18 -3.83 -6.98
C ARG A 70 -12.50 -2.58 -6.46
N ALA A 71 -12.03 -2.62 -5.20
CA ALA A 71 -11.39 -1.50 -4.52
C ALA A 71 -10.14 -1.95 -3.75
N LEU A 72 -9.09 -1.16 -3.84
CA LEU A 72 -7.86 -1.35 -3.07
C LEU A 72 -7.85 -0.40 -1.88
N PHE A 73 -7.49 -0.97 -0.72
CA PHE A 73 -7.29 -0.23 0.51
C PHE A 73 -5.89 0.35 0.55
N TYR A 74 -5.74 1.54 1.10
CA TYR A 74 -4.45 2.16 1.35
C TYR A 74 -4.36 2.76 2.74
N TRP A 75 -3.12 2.88 3.24
CA TRP A 75 -2.75 3.70 4.37
C TRP A 75 -1.61 4.62 3.97
N PHE A 76 -1.85 5.91 4.07
CA PHE A 76 -0.90 6.94 3.70
C PHE A 76 -0.45 7.71 4.92
N TYR A 77 0.86 7.84 5.11
CA TYR A 77 1.49 8.63 6.16
C TYR A 77 2.29 9.77 5.56
N GLU A 78 2.00 11.00 5.98
CA GLU A 78 2.84 12.14 5.64
C GLU A 78 4.21 12.02 6.32
N ALA A 79 5.22 12.67 5.71
CA ALA A 79 6.53 12.79 6.34
C ALA A 79 6.44 13.62 7.62
N VAL A 80 7.25 13.26 8.62
CA VAL A 80 7.29 13.95 9.92
C VAL A 80 7.65 15.42 9.76
N ASN A 81 8.60 15.73 8.88
CA ASN A 81 9.07 17.10 8.66
C ASN A 81 8.90 17.49 7.20
N ASN A 82 8.35 18.67 6.94
CA ASN A 82 8.21 19.28 5.62
C ASN A 82 7.59 18.33 4.58
N PRO A 83 6.41 17.72 4.85
CA PRO A 83 5.80 16.74 3.94
C PRO A 83 5.60 17.29 2.52
N GLN A 84 5.48 18.62 2.37
CA GLN A 84 5.33 19.28 1.07
C GLN A 84 6.61 19.22 0.21
N GLU A 85 7.77 19.02 0.81
CA GLU A 85 9.09 19.00 0.13
C GLU A 85 9.63 17.58 -0.03
N LYS A 86 9.13 16.65 0.77
CA LYS A 86 9.59 15.25 0.78
C LYS A 86 9.01 14.45 -0.41
N PRO A 87 9.76 13.46 -0.91
CA PRO A 87 9.26 12.55 -1.95
C PRO A 87 8.08 11.72 -1.46
N LEU A 88 7.34 11.13 -2.41
CA LEU A 88 6.33 10.10 -2.16
C LEU A 88 6.92 8.73 -2.50
N VAL A 89 6.72 7.76 -1.64
CA VAL A 89 7.08 6.36 -1.85
C VAL A 89 5.84 5.49 -1.73
N LEU A 90 5.50 4.74 -2.78
CA LEU A 90 4.58 3.62 -2.70
C LEU A 90 5.36 2.40 -2.18
N TRP A 91 4.84 1.74 -1.16
CA TRP A 91 5.38 0.49 -0.64
C TRP A 91 4.46 -0.69 -0.92
N LEU A 92 5.04 -1.78 -1.43
CA LEU A 92 4.37 -3.05 -1.69
C LEU A 92 5.13 -4.20 -1.01
N ASN A 93 4.44 -4.97 -0.16
CA ASN A 93 4.97 -6.25 0.30
C ASN A 93 4.74 -7.33 -0.75
N GLY A 94 5.57 -8.35 -0.73
CA GLY A 94 5.54 -9.45 -1.69
C GLY A 94 4.55 -10.55 -1.34
N GLY A 95 5.04 -11.72 -1.10
CA GLY A 95 4.27 -12.93 -0.82
C GLY A 95 4.37 -13.94 -1.97
N PRO A 96 3.54 -13.93 -3.05
CA PRO A 96 2.47 -12.95 -3.38
C PRO A 96 1.34 -12.90 -2.37
N GLY A 97 0.69 -11.73 -2.25
CA GLY A 97 -0.48 -11.54 -1.40
C GLY A 97 -0.20 -11.25 0.08
N CYS A 98 1.00 -10.81 0.45
CA CYS A 98 1.26 -10.28 1.79
C CYS A 98 0.70 -8.86 1.95
N SER A 99 0.15 -8.60 3.13
CA SER A 99 -0.44 -7.31 3.48
C SER A 99 0.61 -6.22 3.67
N SER A 100 0.55 -5.17 2.87
CA SER A 100 1.43 -4.00 3.03
C SER A 100 1.09 -3.17 4.28
N VAL A 101 -0.15 -3.22 4.74
CA VAL A 101 -0.55 -2.63 6.01
C VAL A 101 -0.11 -3.50 7.17
N GLY A 102 -0.39 -4.81 7.11
CA GLY A 102 -0.10 -5.74 8.20
C GLY A 102 1.39 -5.94 8.47
N TYR A 103 2.23 -5.88 7.44
CA TYR A 103 3.68 -6.00 7.56
C TYR A 103 4.38 -4.65 7.38
N GLY A 104 4.34 -4.07 6.20
CA GLY A 104 5.03 -2.83 5.86
C GLY A 104 4.75 -1.68 6.83
N ALA A 105 3.47 -1.37 7.04
CA ALA A 105 3.08 -0.23 7.86
C ALA A 105 3.19 -0.49 9.36
N THR A 106 2.91 -1.72 9.85
CA THR A 106 2.78 -1.97 11.29
C THR A 106 3.89 -2.81 11.90
N GLN A 107 4.81 -3.37 11.10
CA GLN A 107 5.89 -4.22 11.59
C GLN A 107 7.27 -3.87 11.02
N GLU A 108 7.34 -3.18 9.88
CA GLU A 108 8.60 -2.94 9.16
C GLU A 108 8.98 -1.46 9.14
N ILE A 109 8.48 -0.70 8.18
CA ILE A 109 8.94 0.65 7.86
C ILE A 109 7.96 1.78 8.20
N GLY A 110 6.75 1.44 8.62
CA GLY A 110 5.76 2.44 9.02
C GLY A 110 6.05 3.09 10.37
N PRO A 111 5.33 4.17 10.71
CA PRO A 111 5.61 4.97 11.91
C PRO A 111 5.20 4.31 13.22
N PHE A 112 4.27 3.35 13.16
CA PHE A 112 3.75 2.68 14.34
C PHE A 112 4.01 1.18 14.28
N LEU A 113 4.55 0.65 15.36
CA LEU A 113 4.64 -0.78 15.61
C LEU A 113 3.59 -1.16 16.65
N VAL A 114 2.98 -2.33 16.48
CA VAL A 114 2.11 -2.90 17.51
C VAL A 114 2.95 -3.22 18.72
N ASP A 115 2.52 -2.79 19.91
CA ASP A 115 3.22 -3.12 21.14
C ASP A 115 3.16 -4.62 21.42
N THR A 116 4.22 -5.15 22.01
CA THR A 116 4.36 -6.59 22.32
C THR A 116 3.23 -7.15 23.16
N ASN A 117 2.57 -6.29 23.95
CA ASN A 117 1.42 -6.66 24.77
C ASN A 117 0.10 -6.60 24.00
N GLY A 118 0.10 -6.17 22.72
CA GLY A 118 -1.12 -6.02 21.89
C GLY A 118 -2.11 -4.95 22.39
N GLN A 119 -1.70 -4.10 23.33
CA GLN A 119 -2.59 -3.13 23.98
C GLN A 119 -2.48 -1.72 23.40
N GLY A 120 -1.54 -1.47 22.50
CA GLY A 120 -1.31 -0.15 21.93
C GLY A 120 -0.30 -0.14 20.80
N LEU A 121 0.04 1.07 20.41
CA LEU A 121 1.03 1.36 19.39
C LEU A 121 2.23 2.07 20.01
N LYS A 122 3.41 1.80 19.51
CA LYS A 122 4.65 2.52 19.83
C LYS A 122 5.28 3.09 18.57
N TYR A 123 6.06 4.15 18.70
CA TYR A 123 6.82 4.69 17.59
C TYR A 123 7.86 3.70 17.08
N ASN A 124 7.97 3.66 15.76
CA ASN A 124 9.08 3.05 15.08
C ASN A 124 10.18 4.10 14.86
N ASN A 125 11.28 3.99 15.60
CA ASN A 125 12.40 4.92 15.47
C ASN A 125 13.12 4.85 14.11
N PHE A 126 12.89 3.78 13.33
CA PHE A 126 13.44 3.55 11.99
C PHE A 126 12.41 3.74 10.88
N SER A 127 11.29 4.35 11.19
CA SER A 127 10.22 4.60 10.22
C SER A 127 10.70 5.45 9.04
N TRP A 128 10.32 5.06 7.84
CA TRP A 128 10.66 5.76 6.61
C TRP A 128 9.91 7.09 6.44
N ASN A 129 8.81 7.31 7.15
CA ASN A 129 8.14 8.61 7.10
C ASN A 129 8.93 9.75 7.76
N ARG A 130 10.10 9.48 8.31
CA ARG A 130 11.07 10.51 8.70
C ARG A 130 11.69 11.21 7.48
N GLU A 131 11.78 10.49 6.34
CA GLU A 131 12.47 10.97 5.14
C GLU A 131 11.56 11.09 3.90
N ALA A 132 10.38 10.47 3.90
CA ALA A 132 9.46 10.46 2.77
C ALA A 132 8.01 10.42 3.22
N ASN A 133 7.09 10.80 2.34
CA ASN A 133 5.68 10.46 2.48
C ASN A 133 5.50 9.01 2.03
N ILE A 134 4.83 8.15 2.82
CA ILE A 134 4.76 6.72 2.54
C ILE A 134 3.31 6.29 2.29
N LEU A 135 3.08 5.65 1.16
CA LEU A 135 1.79 5.11 0.75
C LEU A 135 1.86 3.57 0.75
N PHE A 136 1.20 2.93 1.69
CA PHE A 136 1.03 1.48 1.74
C PHE A 136 -0.25 1.09 1.02
N VAL A 137 -0.19 0.10 0.11
CA VAL A 137 -1.37 -0.37 -0.63
C VAL A 137 -1.52 -1.87 -0.44
N GLU A 138 -2.73 -2.27 -0.05
CA GLU A 138 -3.13 -3.67 0.01
C GLU A 138 -3.38 -4.17 -1.42
N SER A 139 -2.41 -4.84 -2.00
CA SER A 139 -2.42 -5.32 -3.38
C SER A 139 -1.85 -6.75 -3.46
N PRO A 140 -2.43 -7.61 -4.32
CA PRO A 140 -3.64 -7.46 -5.15
C PRO A 140 -4.96 -7.41 -4.37
N VAL A 141 -6.09 -7.34 -5.10
CA VAL A 141 -7.43 -7.48 -4.52
C VAL A 141 -7.53 -8.77 -3.70
N GLY A 142 -8.23 -8.70 -2.55
CA GLY A 142 -8.33 -9.83 -1.60
C GLY A 142 -7.22 -9.85 -0.54
N VAL A 143 -6.20 -8.99 -0.67
CA VAL A 143 -5.18 -8.81 0.36
C VAL A 143 -5.67 -7.81 1.39
N GLY A 144 -5.54 -8.17 2.66
CA GLY A 144 -5.92 -7.32 3.80
C GLY A 144 -7.35 -6.80 3.69
N PHE A 145 -7.52 -5.50 3.58
CA PHE A 145 -8.81 -4.84 3.46
C PHE A 145 -9.27 -4.61 2.01
N SER A 146 -8.44 -4.91 1.02
CA SER A 146 -8.81 -4.79 -0.40
C SER A 146 -9.81 -5.85 -0.82
N TYR A 147 -10.85 -5.48 -1.58
CA TYR A 147 -11.95 -6.36 -1.90
C TYR A 147 -12.50 -6.17 -3.32
N SER A 148 -13.27 -7.18 -3.78
CA SER A 148 -14.16 -7.08 -4.93
C SER A 148 -15.55 -7.59 -4.57
N ASN A 149 -16.59 -7.02 -5.20
CA ASN A 149 -17.95 -7.53 -5.13
C ASN A 149 -18.20 -8.68 -6.14
N THR A 150 -17.18 -9.03 -6.95
CA THR A 150 -17.24 -10.06 -7.99
C THR A 150 -16.27 -11.20 -7.66
N THR A 151 -16.81 -12.38 -7.36
CA THR A 151 -16.04 -13.55 -6.91
C THR A 151 -14.97 -13.99 -7.91
N SER A 152 -15.25 -13.92 -9.22
CA SER A 152 -14.29 -14.31 -10.26
C SER A 152 -13.01 -13.45 -10.28
N ASP A 153 -13.01 -12.26 -9.69
CA ASP A 153 -11.81 -11.44 -9.54
C ASP A 153 -10.73 -12.11 -8.67
N TYR A 154 -11.15 -12.97 -7.74
CA TYR A 154 -10.24 -13.71 -6.87
C TYR A 154 -9.67 -14.99 -7.49
N GLU A 155 -10.27 -15.45 -8.59
CA GLU A 155 -9.88 -16.68 -9.28
C GLU A 155 -8.85 -16.44 -10.39
N HIS A 156 -8.72 -15.20 -10.87
CA HIS A 156 -7.90 -14.82 -12.02
C HIS A 156 -6.80 -13.81 -11.66
N LEU A 157 -6.26 -13.92 -10.45
CA LEU A 157 -5.15 -13.08 -10.02
C LEU A 157 -3.87 -13.46 -10.77
N GLY A 158 -3.14 -12.42 -11.22
CA GLY A 158 -1.85 -12.55 -11.89
C GLY A 158 -1.09 -11.24 -11.82
N ASP A 159 0.16 -11.23 -12.24
CA ASP A 159 1.04 -10.08 -12.11
C ASP A 159 0.53 -8.91 -12.96
N ASP A 160 0.19 -9.14 -14.24
CA ASP A 160 -0.40 -8.12 -15.14
C ASP A 160 -1.70 -7.52 -14.57
N PHE A 161 -2.56 -8.36 -14.01
CA PHE A 161 -3.82 -7.92 -13.40
C PHE A 161 -3.52 -7.01 -12.19
N THR A 162 -2.57 -7.41 -11.35
CA THR A 162 -2.14 -6.69 -10.17
C THR A 162 -1.52 -5.34 -10.54
N ALA A 163 -0.62 -5.32 -11.53
CA ALA A 163 0.02 -4.10 -12.01
C ALA A 163 -0.99 -3.12 -12.62
N ASN A 164 -1.96 -3.61 -13.41
CA ASN A 164 -3.02 -2.77 -13.98
C ASN A 164 -3.92 -2.15 -12.91
N ASP A 165 -4.29 -2.89 -11.87
CA ASP A 165 -5.09 -2.35 -10.77
C ASP A 165 -4.29 -1.36 -9.92
N ALA A 166 -3.01 -1.64 -9.64
CA ALA A 166 -2.12 -0.72 -8.95
C ALA A 166 -1.92 0.60 -9.73
N TYR A 167 -1.81 0.52 -11.06
CA TYR A 167 -1.75 1.73 -11.90
C TYR A 167 -3.03 2.55 -11.82
N LYS A 168 -4.22 1.92 -11.96
CA LYS A 168 -5.51 2.61 -11.84
C LYS A 168 -5.70 3.21 -10.46
N PHE A 169 -5.24 2.49 -9.43
CA PHE A 169 -5.22 2.99 -8.06
C PHE A 169 -4.40 4.29 -7.97
N LEU A 170 -3.15 4.30 -8.44
CA LEU A 170 -2.28 5.47 -8.39
C LEU A 170 -2.89 6.67 -9.12
N HIS A 171 -3.40 6.45 -10.35
CA HIS A 171 -4.03 7.52 -11.12
C HIS A 171 -5.18 8.18 -10.34
N LYS A 172 -6.09 7.38 -9.75
CA LYS A 172 -7.22 7.88 -8.98
C LYS A 172 -6.80 8.46 -7.62
N TRP A 173 -5.78 7.87 -6.99
CA TRP A 173 -5.24 8.37 -5.74
C TRP A 173 -4.64 9.78 -5.92
N PHE A 174 -3.90 10.03 -7.00
CA PHE A 174 -3.40 11.37 -7.32
C PHE A 174 -4.50 12.39 -7.63
N LEU A 175 -5.66 11.95 -8.11
CA LEU A 175 -6.83 12.84 -8.22
C LEU A 175 -7.41 13.22 -6.84
N LYS A 176 -7.36 12.30 -5.90
CA LYS A 176 -7.79 12.51 -4.52
C LYS A 176 -6.77 13.33 -3.70
N PHE A 177 -5.48 13.16 -3.99
CA PHE A 177 -4.35 13.86 -3.36
C PHE A 177 -3.55 14.67 -4.39
N PRO A 178 -4.11 15.72 -4.99
CA PRO A 178 -3.51 16.41 -6.12
C PRO A 178 -2.18 17.11 -5.78
N SER A 179 -1.96 17.50 -4.53
CA SER A 179 -0.70 18.10 -4.06
C SER A 179 0.50 17.14 -4.15
N TYR A 180 0.27 15.84 -4.26
CA TYR A 180 1.30 14.82 -4.40
C TYR A 180 1.61 14.46 -5.86
N ARG A 181 0.78 14.86 -6.83
CA ARG A 181 0.92 14.47 -8.24
C ARG A 181 2.24 14.94 -8.88
N THR A 182 2.73 16.10 -8.48
CA THR A 182 3.97 16.69 -9.02
C THR A 182 5.23 16.30 -8.23
N ARG A 183 5.05 15.61 -7.11
CA ARG A 183 6.16 15.20 -6.25
C ARG A 183 7.05 14.16 -6.94
N THR A 184 8.31 14.16 -6.56
CA THR A 184 9.20 13.04 -6.86
C THR A 184 8.58 11.77 -6.29
N PHE A 185 8.33 10.78 -7.16
CA PHE A 185 7.65 9.55 -6.81
C PHE A 185 8.58 8.35 -7.01
N TYR A 186 8.56 7.44 -6.05
CA TYR A 186 9.27 6.17 -6.10
C TYR A 186 8.30 5.03 -5.80
N ILE A 187 8.60 3.86 -6.35
CA ILE A 187 7.93 2.59 -6.00
C ILE A 187 8.95 1.72 -5.32
N ALA A 188 8.61 1.22 -4.15
CA ALA A 188 9.48 0.36 -3.35
C ALA A 188 8.72 -0.91 -2.94
N GLY A 189 9.47 -1.99 -2.72
CA GLY A 189 8.90 -3.22 -2.21
C GLY A 189 9.95 -4.27 -1.90
N GLU A 190 9.49 -5.37 -1.35
CA GLU A 190 10.34 -6.48 -0.95
C GLU A 190 9.87 -7.83 -1.48
N SER A 191 10.78 -8.80 -1.53
CA SER A 191 10.48 -10.20 -1.86
C SER A 191 9.77 -10.33 -3.22
N TYR A 192 8.58 -10.93 -3.29
CA TYR A 192 7.80 -11.06 -4.54
C TYR A 192 7.39 -9.70 -5.15
N ALA A 193 7.42 -8.61 -4.39
CA ALA A 193 7.26 -7.28 -4.97
C ALA A 193 8.39 -6.89 -5.93
N GLY A 194 9.46 -7.68 -6.00
CA GLY A 194 10.44 -7.66 -7.08
C GLY A 194 9.83 -7.90 -8.48
N LYS A 195 8.62 -8.46 -8.55
CA LYS A 195 7.78 -8.51 -9.76
C LYS A 195 6.80 -7.34 -9.84
N TYR A 196 6.06 -7.07 -8.78
CA TYR A 196 5.05 -6.01 -8.76
C TYR A 196 5.62 -4.63 -9.08
N VAL A 197 6.79 -4.31 -8.51
CA VAL A 197 7.42 -2.99 -8.62
C VAL A 197 7.88 -2.70 -10.05
N PRO A 198 8.67 -3.57 -10.74
CA PRO A 198 9.07 -3.33 -12.12
C PRO A 198 7.89 -3.30 -13.10
N GLU A 199 6.92 -4.19 -12.98
CA GLU A 199 5.76 -4.24 -13.87
C GLU A 199 4.89 -2.98 -13.75
N LEU A 200 4.66 -2.50 -12.52
CA LEU A 200 3.98 -1.24 -12.31
C LEU A 200 4.78 -0.05 -12.86
N ALA A 201 6.11 -0.06 -12.69
CA ALA A 201 6.98 0.98 -13.20
C ALA A 201 6.96 1.04 -14.73
N GLU A 202 7.02 -0.10 -15.42
CA GLU A 202 6.89 -0.23 -16.86
C GLU A 202 5.56 0.37 -17.35
N LEU A 203 4.44 -0.03 -16.76
CA LEU A 203 3.13 0.54 -17.08
C LEU A 203 3.07 2.05 -16.91
N ILE A 204 3.71 2.60 -15.88
CA ILE A 204 3.76 4.05 -15.67
C ILE A 204 4.57 4.72 -16.77
N VAL A 205 5.74 4.18 -17.11
CA VAL A 205 6.61 4.74 -18.16
C VAL A 205 5.88 4.76 -19.51
N ASP A 206 5.26 3.63 -19.89
CA ASP A 206 4.53 3.50 -21.15
C ASP A 206 3.35 4.48 -21.23
N ARG A 207 2.58 4.60 -20.15
CA ARG A 207 1.39 5.46 -20.13
C ARG A 207 1.72 6.94 -19.92
N ASN A 208 2.91 7.27 -19.44
CA ASN A 208 3.40 8.65 -19.33
C ASN A 208 3.60 9.33 -20.70
N MET A 209 3.51 8.58 -21.82
CA MET A 209 3.42 9.17 -23.17
C MET A 209 2.19 10.06 -23.32
N ASP A 210 1.12 9.82 -22.56
CA ASP A 210 -0.01 10.74 -22.40
C ASP A 210 0.25 11.70 -21.24
N ALA A 211 0.51 12.96 -21.58
CA ALA A 211 0.80 14.00 -20.57
C ALA A 211 -0.32 14.20 -19.54
N SER A 212 -1.57 13.87 -19.88
CA SER A 212 -2.71 13.97 -18.95
C SER A 212 -2.67 12.92 -17.83
N LEU A 213 -1.99 11.81 -18.09
CA LEU A 213 -1.83 10.67 -17.18
C LEU A 213 -0.48 10.66 -16.44
N HIS A 214 0.36 11.68 -16.69
CA HIS A 214 1.73 11.70 -16.21
C HIS A 214 1.86 11.52 -14.69
N ILE A 215 2.65 10.51 -14.28
CA ILE A 215 3.10 10.23 -12.93
C ILE A 215 4.61 10.48 -12.87
N ASN A 216 5.08 11.32 -11.94
CA ASN A 216 6.49 11.75 -11.85
C ASN A 216 7.39 10.67 -11.23
N LEU A 217 7.38 9.45 -11.78
CA LEU A 217 8.22 8.34 -11.34
C LEU A 217 9.70 8.66 -11.58
N LYS A 218 10.54 8.51 -10.56
CA LYS A 218 11.98 8.77 -10.60
C LYS A 218 12.83 7.52 -10.42
N GLY A 219 12.28 6.46 -9.85
CA GLY A 219 13.01 5.23 -9.66
C GLY A 219 12.23 4.19 -8.88
N ILE A 220 12.82 3.02 -8.78
CA ILE A 220 12.30 1.89 -8.05
C ILE A 220 13.32 1.38 -7.03
N LEU A 221 12.85 0.80 -5.93
CA LEU A 221 13.66 0.17 -4.89
C LEU A 221 13.10 -1.24 -4.64
N VAL A 222 13.95 -2.25 -4.77
CA VAL A 222 13.56 -3.64 -4.51
C VAL A 222 14.52 -4.26 -3.52
N GLY A 223 13.97 -4.70 -2.39
CA GLY A 223 14.71 -5.39 -1.33
C GLY A 223 14.47 -6.90 -1.37
N SER A 224 15.56 -7.70 -1.32
CA SER A 224 15.49 -9.17 -1.15
C SER A 224 14.50 -9.87 -2.11
N TYR A 225 14.65 -9.67 -3.41
CA TYR A 225 13.77 -10.27 -4.40
C TYR A 225 14.10 -11.76 -4.67
N ILE A 226 13.07 -12.51 -5.06
CA ILE A 226 13.20 -13.87 -5.59
C ILE A 226 13.02 -13.78 -7.11
N ILE A 227 13.98 -14.30 -7.84
CA ILE A 227 13.91 -14.45 -9.31
C ILE A 227 13.11 -15.70 -9.63
#